data_432699e23f5f69b41d52d75af709e630
#
_entry.id   432699e23f5f69b41d52d75af709e630
#
_cell.length_a   1.000
_cell.length_b   1.000
_cell.length_c   1.000
_cell.angle_alpha   90.00
_cell.angle_beta   90.00
_cell.angle_gamma   90.00
#
_symmetry.space_group_name_H-M   'P 1'
#
loop_
_entity.id
_entity.type
_entity.pdbx_description
1 polymer ?
#
loop_
_entity_poly.entity_id
_entity_poly.type
_entity_poly.pdbx_seq_one_letter_code
_entity_poly.pdbx_strand_id
1 'polypeptide(L)'
;STSTSPSGRHFGIYKCFLRQGEQNEEKEVILRTLTGVINTAFKKGYSLSRWCKVHNIMLEKDQNDPKLHRLRVIHIIEADYNLTTKILWSRKMMWEVEKKRLISDGQWGNRSGRSPCDVALTKELHYELLNTTLKEYASMENDAKACYNRMVPNLILLVSKSLAMRKEVCQTVG
;
A
#
# COMPACT_ATOMS: atom_id res chain seq x y z
N SER A 1 -2.71 -15.35 15.59
CA SER A 1 -1.32 -15.48 15.20
C SER A 1 -1.07 -14.65 13.96
N THR A 2 -0.11 -13.76 14.01
CA THR A 2 0.31 -12.98 12.85
C THR A 2 1.30 -13.80 12.05
N SER A 3 1.11 -13.90 10.73
CA SER A 3 2.05 -14.61 9.85
C SER A 3 3.41 -13.91 9.85
N THR A 4 4.46 -14.72 9.82
CA THR A 4 5.84 -14.23 9.68
C THR A 4 6.15 -13.89 8.23
N SER A 5 7.07 -12.95 8.00
CA SER A 5 7.61 -12.67 6.68
C SER A 5 8.35 -13.89 6.08
N PRO A 6 8.65 -13.91 4.76
CA PRO A 6 9.34 -15.02 4.11
C PRO A 6 10.66 -15.45 4.77
N SER A 7 11.38 -14.53 5.41
CA SER A 7 12.61 -14.83 6.16
C SER A 7 12.37 -15.29 7.60
N GLY A 8 11.13 -15.47 8.03
CA GLY A 8 10.77 -15.75 9.42
C GLY A 8 10.81 -14.55 10.36
N ARG A 9 11.17 -13.36 9.87
CA ARG A 9 11.20 -12.14 10.67
C ARG A 9 9.80 -11.60 10.89
N HIS A 10 9.39 -11.51 12.14
CA HIS A 10 8.11 -10.95 12.51
C HIS A 10 8.21 -9.43 12.70
N PHE A 11 7.17 -8.70 12.32
CA PHE A 11 7.11 -7.24 12.52
C PHE A 11 7.29 -6.82 14.00
N GLY A 12 6.93 -7.70 14.92
CA GLY A 12 7.16 -7.52 16.36
C GLY A 12 8.61 -7.32 16.74
N ILE A 13 9.56 -7.91 16.01
CA ILE A 13 11.02 -7.72 16.25
C ILE A 13 11.36 -6.24 16.13
N TYR A 14 10.91 -5.59 15.06
CA TYR A 14 11.16 -4.15 14.85
C TYR A 14 10.46 -3.28 15.90
N LYS A 15 9.28 -3.70 16.37
CA LYS A 15 8.57 -2.99 17.45
C LYS A 15 9.30 -3.09 18.79
N CYS A 16 9.97 -4.21 19.07
CA CYS A 16 10.75 -4.37 20.30
C CYS A 16 11.90 -3.36 20.39
N PHE A 17 12.52 -3.03 19.25
CA PHE A 17 13.58 -2.01 19.21
C PHE A 17 13.04 -0.57 19.40
N LEU A 18 11.74 -0.36 19.15
CA LEU A 18 11.11 0.96 19.25
C LEU A 18 10.42 1.20 20.60
N ARG A 19 10.25 0.16 21.44
CA ARG A 19 9.65 0.34 22.76
C ARG A 19 10.56 1.19 23.64
N GLN A 20 10.03 2.34 24.03
CA GLN A 20 10.67 3.24 24.99
C GLN A 20 10.77 2.55 26.36
N GLY A 21 11.89 2.64 26.99
CA GLY A 21 12.09 2.17 28.35
C GLY A 21 13.55 2.09 28.78
N GLU A 22 14.43 1.70 27.87
CA GLU A 22 15.87 1.70 28.15
C GLU A 22 16.59 2.14 26.86
N GLN A 23 17.20 3.31 26.91
CA GLN A 23 18.21 3.71 25.94
C GLN A 23 19.40 2.78 26.14
N ASN A 24 19.46 1.72 25.37
CA ASN A 24 20.59 0.82 25.32
C ASN A 24 21.36 1.14 24.03
N GLU A 25 22.63 1.42 24.14
CA GLU A 25 23.53 1.70 23.00
C GLU A 25 23.44 0.63 21.93
N GLU A 26 23.28 -0.64 22.32
CA GLU A 26 23.12 -1.76 21.40
C GLU A 26 21.86 -1.65 20.53
N LYS A 27 20.74 -1.19 21.09
CA LYS A 27 19.50 -0.95 20.32
C LYS A 27 19.72 0.14 19.29
N GLU A 28 20.41 1.21 19.65
CA GLU A 28 20.70 2.31 18.73
C GLU A 28 21.61 1.86 17.58
N VAL A 29 22.64 1.07 17.86
CA VAL A 29 23.53 0.49 16.85
C VAL A 29 22.73 -0.40 15.88
N ILE A 30 21.86 -1.27 16.39
CA ILE A 30 21.02 -2.14 15.54
C ILE A 30 20.09 -1.30 14.66
N LEU A 31 19.41 -0.30 15.20
CA LEU A 31 18.53 0.58 14.44
C LEU A 31 19.28 1.38 13.37
N ARG A 32 20.44 1.93 13.71
CA ARG A 32 21.31 2.63 12.75
C ARG A 32 21.76 1.70 11.62
N THR A 33 22.18 0.48 11.97
CA THR A 33 22.61 -0.52 10.98
C THR A 33 21.49 -0.91 10.05
N LEU A 34 20.29 -1.26 10.58
CA LEU A 34 19.12 -1.62 9.77
C LEU A 34 18.69 -0.44 8.87
N THR A 35 18.64 0.75 9.41
CA THR A 35 18.30 1.96 8.65
C THR A 35 19.35 2.25 7.59
N GLY A 36 20.62 2.05 7.89
CA GLY A 36 21.73 2.18 6.94
C GLY A 36 21.61 1.24 5.76
N VAL A 37 21.33 -0.04 6.01
CA VAL A 37 21.12 -1.06 4.97
C VAL A 37 19.93 -0.70 4.07
N ILE A 38 18.78 -0.37 4.67
CA ILE A 38 17.58 0.01 3.94
C ILE A 38 17.82 1.26 3.10
N ASN A 39 18.38 2.31 3.70
CA ASN A 39 18.67 3.56 3.01
C ASN A 39 19.67 3.36 1.86
N THR A 40 20.67 2.50 2.04
CA THR A 40 21.64 2.19 0.97
C THR A 40 20.96 1.50 -0.19
N ALA A 41 20.08 0.53 0.06
CA ALA A 41 19.31 -0.15 -0.97
C ALA A 41 18.48 0.86 -1.80
N PHE A 42 17.72 1.74 -1.13
CA PHE A 42 16.91 2.75 -1.80
C PHE A 42 17.72 3.88 -2.47
N LYS A 43 18.88 4.25 -1.93
CA LYS A 43 19.77 5.24 -2.57
C LYS A 43 20.41 4.70 -3.85
N LYS A 44 20.71 3.40 -3.86
CA LYS A 44 21.36 2.74 -5.01
C LYS A 44 20.38 2.17 -6.02
N GLY A 45 19.07 2.20 -5.73
CA GLY A 45 18.05 1.58 -6.58
C GLY A 45 18.18 0.05 -6.63
N TYR A 46 18.60 -0.56 -5.53
CA TYR A 46 18.88 -2.00 -5.43
C TYR A 46 17.90 -2.68 -4.49
N SER A 47 17.26 -3.75 -4.96
CA SER A 47 16.37 -4.57 -4.13
C SER A 47 17.15 -5.68 -3.45
N LEU A 48 17.00 -5.80 -2.12
CA LEU A 48 17.63 -6.90 -1.38
C LEU A 48 17.01 -8.24 -1.80
N SER A 49 17.82 -9.28 -1.98
CA SER A 49 17.36 -10.60 -2.45
C SER A 49 16.20 -11.18 -1.62
N ARG A 50 16.16 -10.89 -0.30
CA ARG A 50 15.05 -11.30 0.56
C ARG A 50 13.75 -10.55 0.28
N TRP A 51 13.80 -9.32 -0.25
CA TRP A 51 12.60 -8.54 -0.60
C TRP A 51 11.92 -9.06 -1.86
N CYS A 52 12.65 -9.81 -2.69
CA CYS A 52 12.10 -10.46 -3.88
C CYS A 52 11.33 -11.76 -3.56
N LYS A 53 11.33 -12.20 -2.30
CA LYS A 53 10.63 -13.41 -1.88
C LYS A 53 9.26 -13.05 -1.30
N VAL A 54 8.23 -13.75 -1.76
CA VAL A 54 6.84 -13.53 -1.35
C VAL A 54 6.21 -14.88 -0.99
N HIS A 55 5.50 -14.94 0.13
CA HIS A 55 4.63 -16.06 0.46
C HIS A 55 3.21 -15.74 0.00
N ASN A 56 2.66 -16.60 -0.83
CA ASN A 56 1.27 -16.49 -1.27
C ASN A 56 0.38 -17.32 -0.35
N ILE A 57 -0.53 -16.66 0.35
CA ILE A 57 -1.56 -17.33 1.14
C ILE A 57 -2.86 -17.26 0.36
N MET A 58 -3.46 -18.43 0.15
CA MET A 58 -4.75 -18.57 -0.52
C MET A 58 -5.85 -18.59 0.54
N LEU A 59 -6.72 -17.60 0.54
CA LEU A 59 -7.89 -17.54 1.41
C LEU A 59 -9.15 -17.84 0.61
N GLU A 60 -10.02 -18.66 1.16
CA GLU A 60 -11.35 -18.86 0.61
C GLU A 60 -12.14 -17.56 0.62
N LYS A 61 -12.79 -17.24 -0.50
CA LYS A 61 -13.71 -16.11 -0.60
C LYS A 61 -15.05 -16.44 0.03
N ASP A 62 -15.53 -17.63 -0.23
CA ASP A 62 -16.78 -18.18 0.27
C ASP A 62 -16.46 -19.40 1.13
N GLN A 63 -17.03 -19.50 2.33
CA GLN A 63 -16.81 -20.65 3.21
C GLN A 63 -17.25 -21.95 2.53
N ASN A 64 -16.41 -22.96 2.61
CA ASN A 64 -16.65 -24.31 2.05
C ASN A 64 -16.77 -24.40 0.51
N ASP A 65 -16.28 -23.41 -0.24
CA ASP A 65 -16.15 -23.48 -1.70
C ASP A 65 -14.70 -23.17 -2.16
N PRO A 66 -13.75 -24.11 -1.95
CA PRO A 66 -12.31 -23.89 -2.18
C PRO A 66 -11.94 -23.96 -3.67
N LYS A 67 -12.75 -23.43 -4.56
CA LYS A 67 -12.44 -23.38 -5.99
C LYS A 67 -11.29 -22.43 -6.25
N LEU A 68 -10.29 -22.88 -7.01
CA LEU A 68 -9.06 -22.14 -7.29
C LEU A 68 -9.32 -20.69 -7.79
N HIS A 69 -10.32 -20.50 -8.65
CA HIS A 69 -10.70 -19.18 -9.18
C HIS A 69 -11.47 -18.30 -8.19
N ARG A 70 -11.88 -18.84 -7.04
CA ARG A 70 -12.55 -18.11 -5.93
C ARG A 70 -11.64 -17.87 -4.75
N LEU A 71 -10.35 -18.21 -4.83
CA LEU A 71 -9.40 -17.92 -3.77
C LEU A 71 -8.93 -16.47 -3.88
N ARG A 72 -8.76 -15.84 -2.72
CA ARG A 72 -8.04 -14.57 -2.59
C ARG A 72 -6.59 -14.84 -2.30
N VAL A 73 -5.71 -14.36 -3.15
CA VAL A 73 -4.26 -14.46 -2.91
C VAL A 73 -3.83 -13.27 -2.06
N ILE A 74 -3.26 -13.56 -0.91
CA ILE A 74 -2.61 -12.55 -0.06
C ILE A 74 -1.11 -12.72 -0.15
N HIS A 75 -0.41 -11.68 -0.58
CA HIS A 75 1.04 -11.65 -0.66
C HIS A 75 1.64 -11.20 0.67
N ILE A 76 2.40 -12.08 1.31
CA ILE A 76 3.18 -11.74 2.50
C ILE A 76 4.60 -11.43 2.04
N ILE A 77 4.97 -10.19 2.18
CA ILE A 77 6.30 -9.66 1.86
C ILE A 77 7.12 -9.44 3.14
N GLU A 78 8.42 -9.19 2.97
CA GLU A 78 9.30 -8.90 4.11
C GLU A 78 8.80 -7.72 4.96
N ALA A 79 8.88 -7.87 6.28
CA ALA A 79 8.32 -6.90 7.22
C ALA A 79 8.98 -5.51 7.13
N ASP A 80 10.29 -5.47 6.95
CA ASP A 80 11.04 -4.21 6.79
C ASP A 80 10.78 -3.56 5.43
N TYR A 81 10.62 -4.34 4.37
CA TYR A 81 10.24 -3.84 3.05
C TYR A 81 8.82 -3.26 3.09
N ASN A 82 7.87 -3.97 3.70
CA ASN A 82 6.50 -3.49 3.87
C ASN A 82 6.44 -2.18 4.67
N LEU A 83 7.19 -2.09 5.78
CA LEU A 83 7.27 -0.88 6.57
C LEU A 83 7.85 0.29 5.75
N THR A 84 8.93 0.04 5.04
CA THR A 84 9.62 1.08 4.26
C THR A 84 8.76 1.55 3.09
N THR A 85 8.14 0.64 2.35
CA THR A 85 7.23 1.00 1.26
C THR A 85 6.02 1.77 1.78
N LYS A 86 5.45 1.38 2.93
CA LYS A 86 4.38 2.12 3.58
C LYS A 86 4.78 3.56 3.92
N ILE A 87 6.00 3.77 4.43
CA ILE A 87 6.50 5.13 4.72
C ILE A 87 6.68 5.94 3.43
N LEU A 88 7.27 5.33 2.40
CA LEU A 88 7.53 5.99 1.12
C LEU A 88 6.23 6.36 0.40
N TRP A 89 5.28 5.43 0.30
CA TRP A 89 4.01 5.66 -0.38
C TRP A 89 3.07 6.55 0.44
N SER A 90 2.75 6.15 1.68
CA SER A 90 1.70 6.81 2.43
C SER A 90 2.14 8.14 3.02
N ARG A 91 3.37 8.22 3.58
CA ARG A 91 3.81 9.42 4.29
C ARG A 91 4.57 10.41 3.43
N LYS A 92 5.33 9.94 2.43
CA LYS A 92 6.12 10.84 1.58
C LYS A 92 5.42 11.15 0.27
N MET A 93 5.15 10.14 -0.54
CA MET A 93 4.55 10.36 -1.85
C MET A 93 3.13 10.92 -1.74
N MET A 94 2.24 10.27 -0.99
CA MET A 94 0.85 10.73 -0.88
C MET A 94 0.75 12.12 -0.25
N TRP A 95 1.61 12.44 0.71
CA TRP A 95 1.65 13.78 1.29
C TRP A 95 2.03 14.85 0.25
N GLU A 96 3.05 14.60 -0.58
CA GLU A 96 3.44 15.52 -1.67
C GLU A 96 2.35 15.64 -2.72
N VAL A 97 1.72 14.53 -3.08
CA VAL A 97 0.66 14.45 -4.08
C VAL A 97 -0.58 15.24 -3.63
N GLU A 98 -0.97 15.11 -2.37
CA GLU A 98 -2.06 15.89 -1.77
C GLU A 98 -1.74 17.38 -1.72
N LYS A 99 -0.54 17.72 -1.23
CA LYS A 99 -0.07 19.11 -1.15
C LYS A 99 -0.07 19.81 -2.52
N LYS A 100 0.32 19.09 -3.56
CA LYS A 100 0.38 19.60 -4.94
C LYS A 100 -0.93 19.44 -5.71
N ARG A 101 -1.97 18.85 -5.10
CA ARG A 101 -3.27 18.57 -5.73
C ARG A 101 -3.16 17.79 -7.04
N LEU A 102 -2.27 16.79 -7.08
CA LEU A 102 -2.04 15.97 -8.27
C LEU A 102 -3.07 14.84 -8.44
N ILE A 103 -3.90 14.60 -7.43
CA ILE A 103 -4.99 13.62 -7.47
C ILE A 103 -6.31 14.37 -7.49
N SER A 104 -7.21 13.95 -8.38
CA SER A 104 -8.59 14.49 -8.46
C SER A 104 -9.32 14.35 -7.13
N ASP A 105 -10.18 15.31 -6.81
CA ASP A 105 -11.03 15.26 -5.63
C ASP A 105 -12.02 14.10 -5.66
N GLY A 106 -12.35 13.60 -6.84
CA GLY A 106 -13.16 12.38 -7.02
C GLY A 106 -12.47 11.08 -6.61
N GLN A 107 -11.14 11.08 -6.41
CA GLN A 107 -10.42 9.91 -5.89
C GLN A 107 -10.49 9.87 -4.36
N TRP A 108 -11.25 8.94 -3.81
CA TRP A 108 -11.45 8.81 -2.36
C TRP A 108 -10.58 7.74 -1.72
N GLY A 109 -10.28 6.67 -2.45
CA GLY A 109 -9.52 5.52 -1.92
C GLY A 109 -8.09 5.88 -1.50
N ASN A 110 -7.67 5.34 -0.36
CA ASN A 110 -6.32 5.48 0.21
C ASN A 110 -5.87 6.92 0.51
N ARG A 111 -6.80 7.84 0.69
CA ARG A 111 -6.51 9.23 1.08
C ARG A 111 -6.83 9.44 2.56
N SER A 112 -5.99 10.21 3.25
CA SER A 112 -6.20 10.56 4.64
C SER A 112 -7.45 11.43 4.82
N GLY A 113 -8.24 11.14 5.85
CA GLY A 113 -9.46 11.89 6.15
C GLY A 113 -10.63 11.63 5.21
N ARG A 114 -10.54 10.64 4.31
CA ARG A 114 -11.64 10.23 3.42
C ARG A 114 -12.07 8.80 3.74
N SER A 115 -13.36 8.56 3.81
CA SER A 115 -13.92 7.24 4.10
C SER A 115 -14.85 6.74 2.99
N PRO A 116 -15.03 5.41 2.86
CA PRO A 116 -16.03 4.85 1.95
C PRO A 116 -17.46 5.33 2.27
N CYS A 117 -17.76 5.61 3.54
CA CYS A 117 -19.07 6.13 3.96
C CYS A 117 -19.33 7.51 3.38
N ASP A 118 -18.30 8.38 3.33
CA ASP A 118 -18.44 9.71 2.74
C ASP A 118 -18.75 9.63 1.25
N VAL A 119 -18.14 8.67 0.53
CA VAL A 119 -18.44 8.41 -0.89
C VAL A 119 -19.88 7.98 -1.07
N ALA A 120 -20.35 7.02 -0.26
CA ALA A 120 -21.71 6.52 -0.32
C ALA A 120 -22.72 7.64 -0.06
N LEU A 121 -22.50 8.42 1.01
CA LEU A 121 -23.36 9.55 1.34
C LEU A 121 -23.38 10.61 0.23
N THR A 122 -22.21 10.97 -0.31
CA THR A 122 -22.13 11.95 -1.41
C THR A 122 -22.90 11.47 -2.64
N LYS A 123 -22.81 10.18 -2.94
CA LYS A 123 -23.53 9.55 -4.05
C LYS A 123 -25.05 9.60 -3.83
N GLU A 124 -25.53 9.22 -2.67
CA GLU A 124 -26.95 9.25 -2.33
C GLU A 124 -27.51 10.66 -2.38
N LEU A 125 -26.83 11.65 -1.77
CA LEU A 125 -27.23 13.04 -1.83
C LEU A 125 -27.28 13.58 -3.27
N HIS A 126 -26.34 13.13 -4.11
CA HIS A 126 -26.36 13.52 -5.52
C HIS A 126 -27.56 12.94 -6.27
N TYR A 127 -27.92 11.69 -5.99
CA TYR A 127 -29.11 11.05 -6.58
C TYR A 127 -30.41 11.73 -6.11
N GLU A 128 -30.53 12.05 -4.83
CA GLU A 128 -31.68 12.78 -4.31
C GLU A 128 -31.84 14.17 -4.98
N LEU A 129 -30.71 14.88 -5.13
CA LEU A 129 -30.72 16.19 -5.81
C LEU A 129 -31.18 16.07 -7.28
N LEU A 130 -30.70 15.06 -8.00
CA LEU A 130 -31.09 14.83 -9.38
C LEU A 130 -32.58 14.45 -9.49
N ASN A 131 -33.08 13.62 -8.60
CA ASN A 131 -34.49 13.24 -8.54
C ASN A 131 -35.39 14.43 -8.21
N THR A 132 -35.02 15.27 -7.23
CA THR A 132 -35.80 16.48 -6.84
C THR A 132 -35.81 17.55 -7.92
N THR A 133 -34.74 17.62 -8.70
CA THR A 133 -34.64 18.56 -9.82
C THR A 133 -35.24 18.02 -11.14
N LEU A 134 -35.80 16.80 -11.13
CA LEU A 134 -36.36 16.09 -12.27
C LEU A 134 -35.40 16.04 -13.48
N LYS A 135 -34.09 15.91 -13.21
CA LYS A 135 -33.09 15.76 -14.27
C LYS A 135 -32.88 14.33 -14.60
N GLU A 136 -32.85 13.98 -15.88
CA GLU A 136 -32.47 12.68 -16.35
C GLU A 136 -30.98 12.44 -16.06
N TYR A 137 -30.65 11.26 -15.56
CA TYR A 137 -29.26 10.87 -15.31
C TYR A 137 -29.06 9.37 -15.53
N ALA A 138 -27.83 9.01 -15.84
CA ALA A 138 -27.38 7.62 -15.88
C ALA A 138 -26.17 7.45 -14.95
N SER A 139 -26.17 6.40 -14.14
CA SER A 139 -25.04 6.04 -13.28
C SER A 139 -24.41 4.73 -13.78
N MET A 140 -23.09 4.74 -13.94
CA MET A 140 -22.34 3.53 -14.30
C MET A 140 -21.41 3.17 -13.14
N GLU A 141 -21.55 1.94 -12.61
CA GLU A 141 -20.66 1.37 -11.63
C GLU A 141 -19.79 0.30 -12.29
N ASN A 142 -18.49 0.41 -12.14
CA ASN A 142 -17.54 -0.55 -12.69
C ASN A 142 -16.64 -1.09 -11.59
N ASP A 143 -16.69 -2.41 -11.37
CA ASP A 143 -15.77 -3.13 -10.48
C ASP A 143 -14.82 -4.00 -11.30
N ALA A 144 -13.55 -3.71 -11.23
CA ALA A 144 -12.54 -4.42 -11.99
C ALA A 144 -12.22 -5.78 -11.36
N LYS A 145 -12.61 -6.88 -12.05
CA LYS A 145 -12.30 -8.24 -11.61
C LYS A 145 -10.79 -8.43 -11.45
N ALA A 146 -10.37 -8.85 -10.24
CA ALA A 146 -8.96 -9.12 -9.90
C ALA A 146 -8.03 -7.91 -10.20
N CYS A 147 -8.46 -6.70 -9.86
CA CYS A 147 -7.79 -5.45 -10.18
C CYS A 147 -6.29 -5.48 -9.87
N TYR A 148 -5.90 -5.87 -8.66
CA TYR A 148 -4.49 -5.90 -8.24
C TYR A 148 -3.64 -6.87 -9.05
N ASN A 149 -4.16 -8.02 -9.44
CA ASN A 149 -3.43 -9.02 -10.23
C ASN A 149 -3.29 -8.64 -11.71
N ARG A 150 -4.00 -7.61 -12.16
CA ARG A 150 -3.97 -7.12 -13.53
C ARG A 150 -3.20 -5.81 -13.68
N MET A 151 -2.69 -5.28 -12.60
CA MET A 151 -1.85 -4.09 -12.65
C MET A 151 -0.54 -4.39 -13.38
N VAL A 152 -0.20 -3.55 -14.35
CA VAL A 152 1.05 -3.66 -15.10
C VAL A 152 2.15 -2.94 -14.32
N PRO A 153 3.20 -3.64 -13.84
CA PRO A 153 4.23 -3.04 -13.00
C PRO A 153 4.89 -1.81 -13.64
N ASN A 154 5.21 -1.88 -14.93
CA ASN A 154 5.81 -0.75 -15.65
C ASN A 154 4.93 0.50 -15.67
N LEU A 155 3.60 0.32 -15.76
CA LEU A 155 2.65 1.43 -15.69
C LEU A 155 2.62 2.06 -14.29
N ILE A 156 2.65 1.22 -13.25
CA ILE A 156 2.71 1.69 -11.86
C ILE A 156 3.98 2.52 -11.64
N LEU A 157 5.12 2.06 -12.16
CA LEU A 157 6.38 2.80 -12.05
C LEU A 157 6.33 4.13 -12.80
N LEU A 158 5.70 4.15 -13.96
CA LEU A 158 5.55 5.37 -14.78
C LEU A 158 4.67 6.39 -14.05
N VAL A 159 3.54 5.96 -13.51
CA VAL A 159 2.65 6.80 -12.68
C VAL A 159 3.38 7.28 -11.43
N SER A 160 4.14 6.41 -10.77
CA SER A 160 4.91 6.79 -9.57
C SER A 160 5.95 7.88 -9.87
N LYS A 161 6.61 7.80 -11.02
CA LYS A 161 7.53 8.84 -11.49
C LYS A 161 6.81 10.15 -11.80
N SER A 162 5.63 10.11 -12.43
CA SER A 162 4.82 11.31 -12.70
C SER A 162 4.32 11.98 -11.42
N LEU A 163 4.13 11.20 -10.35
CA LEU A 163 3.81 11.67 -9.00
C LEU A 163 5.04 12.09 -8.18
N ALA A 164 6.18 12.35 -8.84
CA ALA A 164 7.42 12.83 -8.26
C ALA A 164 8.16 11.82 -7.34
N MET A 165 7.90 10.51 -7.50
CA MET A 165 8.70 9.51 -6.82
C MET A 165 10.13 9.47 -7.42
N ARG A 166 11.14 9.41 -6.55
CA ARG A 166 12.54 9.37 -6.98
C ARG A 166 12.83 8.11 -7.79
N LYS A 167 13.67 8.25 -8.82
CA LYS A 167 14.06 7.16 -9.73
C LYS A 167 14.61 5.94 -8.98
N GLU A 168 15.47 6.17 -8.00
CA GLU A 168 16.10 5.09 -7.21
C GLU A 168 15.07 4.29 -6.41
N VAL A 169 14.04 4.96 -5.87
CA VAL A 169 12.93 4.32 -5.18
C VAL A 169 12.14 3.45 -6.14
N CYS A 170 11.82 3.97 -7.33
CA CYS A 170 11.13 3.19 -8.36
C CYS A 170 11.92 1.93 -8.77
N GLN A 171 13.24 2.03 -8.89
CA GLN A 171 14.12 0.90 -9.22
C GLN A 171 14.18 -0.16 -8.12
N THR A 172 14.03 0.24 -6.86
CA THR A 172 14.04 -0.70 -5.72
C THR A 172 12.71 -1.44 -5.57
N VAL A 173 11.60 -0.81 -5.98
CA VAL A 173 10.23 -1.32 -5.78
C VAL A 173 9.75 -2.12 -7.01
N GLY A 174 10.24 -1.84 -8.20
CA GLY A 174 9.90 -2.51 -9.46
C GLY A 174 10.81 -3.66 -9.77
#